data_8697a1ed7a87beea9ed6736d4eb7aa7e
#
_entry.id   8697a1ed7a87beea9ed6736d4eb7aa7e
#
_cell.length_a   1.000
_cell.length_b   1.000
_cell.length_c   1.000
_cell.angle_alpha   90.00
_cell.angle_beta   90.00
_cell.angle_gamma   90.00
#
_symmetry.space_group_name_H-M   'P 1'
#
loop_
_entity.id
_entity.type
_entity.pdbx_description
1 polymer ?
#
loop_
_entity_poly.entity_id
_entity_poly.type
_entity_poly.pdbx_seq_one_letter_code
_entity_poly.pdbx_strand_id
1 'polypeptide(L)'
;GVFFTARYFVPFLRTGKPGRAASAPGKFAVISSQMGSSTRSGTSAPIYRASKAAATNLARSLALELAPDGIAVGAYHPGWVQTDMGGAEAAITVEESAEGLLQRFAALGPATSGVFETYQGEEMPF
;
A
#
# COMPACT_ATOMS: atom_id res chain seq x y z
N GLY A 1 6.20 3.47 -11.90
CA GLY A 1 5.95 2.99 -10.55
C GLY A 1 5.14 3.96 -9.69
N VAL A 2 5.14 3.77 -8.37
CA VAL A 2 4.25 4.46 -7.40
C VAL A 2 4.19 5.97 -7.59
N PHE A 3 5.33 6.66 -7.76
CA PHE A 3 5.38 8.11 -7.96
C PHE A 3 4.58 8.58 -9.18
N PHE A 4 4.80 7.97 -10.34
CA PHE A 4 4.09 8.36 -11.54
C PHE A 4 2.60 8.02 -11.47
N THR A 5 2.24 6.88 -10.86
CA THR A 5 0.84 6.52 -10.61
C THR A 5 0.18 7.59 -9.74
N ALA A 6 0.80 7.98 -8.63
CA ALA A 6 0.29 9.05 -7.78
C ALA A 6 0.12 10.35 -8.57
N ARG A 7 1.17 10.79 -9.28
CA ARG A 7 1.15 12.04 -10.06
C ARG A 7 -0.01 12.13 -11.04
N TYR A 8 -0.33 11.02 -11.74
CA TYR A 8 -1.38 11.02 -12.75
C TYR A 8 -2.78 10.76 -12.19
N PHE A 9 -2.92 10.00 -11.11
CA PHE A 9 -4.23 9.59 -10.60
C PHE A 9 -4.73 10.40 -9.40
N VAL A 10 -3.86 11.01 -8.60
CA VAL A 10 -4.26 11.87 -7.48
C VAL A 10 -5.22 13.00 -7.89
N PRO A 11 -5.06 13.69 -9.03
CA PRO A 11 -6.05 14.68 -9.47
C PRO A 11 -7.47 14.13 -9.59
N PHE A 12 -7.63 12.87 -9.99
CA PHE A 12 -8.95 12.21 -10.09
C PHE A 12 -9.51 11.79 -8.72
N LEU A 13 -8.66 11.60 -7.72
CA LEU A 13 -9.07 11.33 -6.34
C LEU A 13 -9.53 12.62 -5.63
N ARG A 14 -8.93 13.77 -5.98
CA ARG A 14 -9.31 15.10 -5.48
C ARG A 14 -10.67 15.56 -6.01
N THR A 15 -10.93 15.32 -7.27
CA THR A 15 -12.18 15.72 -7.91
C THR A 15 -13.25 14.67 -7.66
N GLY A 16 -14.03 14.83 -6.61
CA GLY A 16 -15.30 14.13 -6.54
C GLY A 16 -16.10 14.43 -7.82
N LYS A 17 -16.46 13.42 -8.61
CA LYS A 17 -17.31 13.63 -9.78
C LYS A 17 -18.59 14.33 -9.34
N PRO A 18 -19.08 15.38 -10.07
CA PRO A 18 -20.41 15.93 -9.84
C PRO A 18 -21.44 14.80 -9.86
N GLY A 19 -22.21 14.65 -8.77
CA GLY A 19 -23.22 13.59 -8.62
C GLY A 19 -22.77 12.33 -7.86
N ARG A 20 -21.50 12.18 -7.51
CA ARG A 20 -21.08 11.20 -6.49
C ARG A 20 -21.19 11.88 -5.14
N ALA A 21 -21.93 11.26 -4.20
CA ALA A 21 -22.01 11.78 -2.84
C ALA A 21 -20.59 12.11 -2.34
N ALA A 22 -20.39 13.30 -1.81
CA ALA A 22 -19.10 13.81 -1.31
C ALA A 22 -18.56 13.04 -0.08
N SER A 23 -18.95 11.77 0.07
CA SER A 23 -18.86 11.02 1.32
C SER A 23 -17.76 9.98 1.39
N ALA A 24 -17.09 9.64 0.29
CA ALA A 24 -16.00 8.67 0.34
C ALA A 24 -14.68 9.37 -0.01
N PRO A 25 -13.74 9.51 0.94
CA PRO A 25 -12.41 10.03 0.66
C PRO A 25 -11.71 9.17 -0.40
N GLY A 26 -10.90 9.79 -1.25
CA GLY A 26 -10.04 9.07 -2.19
C GLY A 26 -9.08 8.18 -1.41
N LYS A 27 -8.74 7.03 -1.97
CA LYS A 27 -7.80 6.09 -1.37
C LYS A 27 -6.69 5.74 -2.35
N PHE A 28 -5.47 5.68 -1.86
CA PHE A 28 -4.30 5.28 -2.64
C PHE A 28 -3.55 4.18 -1.90
N ALA A 29 -3.69 2.94 -2.34
CA ALA A 29 -3.03 1.78 -1.75
C ALA A 29 -1.76 1.42 -2.53
N VAL A 30 -0.64 1.26 -1.83
CA VAL A 30 0.65 0.88 -2.39
C VAL A 30 1.00 -0.55 -1.98
N ILE A 31 1.15 -1.43 -2.95
CA ILE A 31 1.63 -2.80 -2.68
C ILE A 31 3.15 -2.75 -2.51
N SER A 32 3.58 -2.86 -1.26
CA SER A 32 4.98 -2.94 -0.88
C SER A 32 5.38 -4.39 -0.52
N SER A 33 6.27 -4.55 0.43
CA SER A 33 6.75 -5.84 0.93
C SER A 33 7.33 -5.65 2.32
N GLN A 34 7.28 -6.68 3.16
CA GLN A 34 8.05 -6.71 4.42
C GLN A 34 9.55 -6.45 4.18
N MET A 35 10.07 -6.81 3.00
CA MET A 35 11.46 -6.56 2.60
C MET A 35 11.73 -5.07 2.34
N GLY A 36 10.72 -4.22 2.27
CA GLY A 36 10.81 -2.76 2.19
C GLY A 36 10.94 -2.08 3.55
N SER A 37 10.83 -2.81 4.66
CA SER A 37 11.07 -2.26 5.99
C SER A 37 12.56 -1.97 6.19
N SER A 38 12.88 -0.75 6.61
CA SER A 38 14.25 -0.33 6.90
C SER A 38 14.80 -0.96 8.19
N THR A 39 13.91 -1.42 9.07
CA THR A 39 14.28 -2.08 10.33
C THR A 39 14.44 -3.60 10.17
N ARG A 40 13.85 -4.19 9.11
CA ARG A 40 13.97 -5.63 8.80
C ARG A 40 15.07 -5.87 7.78
N SER A 41 16.32 -5.65 8.18
CA SER A 41 17.50 -5.87 7.32
C SER A 41 17.66 -7.33 6.89
N GLY A 42 18.32 -7.57 5.78
CA GLY A 42 18.64 -8.89 5.26
C GLY A 42 19.61 -8.83 4.08
N THR A 43 20.27 -9.93 3.80
CA THR A 43 21.33 -10.01 2.80
C THR A 43 20.83 -10.36 1.39
N SER A 44 19.58 -10.84 1.27
CA SER A 44 18.99 -11.24 -0.03
C SER A 44 18.33 -10.07 -0.76
N ALA A 45 18.38 -10.10 -2.09
CA ALA A 45 17.63 -9.22 -3.00
C ALA A 45 17.77 -7.71 -2.70
N PRO A 46 18.97 -7.12 -2.63
CA PRO A 46 19.16 -5.74 -2.18
C PRO A 46 18.45 -4.71 -3.06
N ILE A 47 18.40 -4.90 -4.37
CA ILE A 47 17.70 -3.99 -5.30
C ILE A 47 16.18 -4.04 -5.08
N TYR A 48 15.62 -5.23 -4.87
CA TYR A 48 14.20 -5.39 -4.56
C TYR A 48 13.87 -4.71 -3.22
N ARG A 49 14.68 -4.95 -2.17
CA ARG A 49 14.54 -4.28 -0.87
C ARG A 49 14.54 -2.76 -1.01
N ALA A 50 15.53 -2.21 -1.70
CA ALA A 50 15.63 -0.77 -1.93
C ALA A 50 14.40 -0.23 -2.67
N SER A 51 13.92 -0.92 -3.70
CA SER A 51 12.74 -0.52 -4.46
C SER A 51 11.46 -0.51 -3.61
N LYS A 52 11.29 -1.49 -2.72
CA LYS A 52 10.14 -1.58 -1.82
C LYS A 52 10.24 -0.62 -0.64
N ALA A 53 11.44 -0.35 -0.11
CA ALA A 53 11.67 0.70 0.87
C ALA A 53 11.31 2.09 0.30
N ALA A 54 11.73 2.37 -0.93
CA ALA A 54 11.35 3.59 -1.62
C ALA A 54 9.82 3.70 -1.81
N ALA A 55 9.14 2.63 -2.19
CA ALA A 55 7.68 2.60 -2.34
C ALA A 55 6.97 2.85 -1.00
N THR A 56 7.44 2.23 0.09
CA THR A 56 6.88 2.40 1.44
C THR A 56 7.10 3.83 1.96
N ASN A 57 8.30 4.37 1.81
CA ASN A 57 8.61 5.75 2.20
C ASN A 57 7.78 6.77 1.41
N LEU A 58 7.63 6.55 0.10
CA LEU A 58 6.80 7.40 -0.75
C LEU A 58 5.33 7.36 -0.35
N ALA A 59 4.78 6.19 -0.02
CA ALA A 59 3.41 6.08 0.48
C ALA A 59 3.21 6.91 1.76
N ARG A 60 4.17 6.87 2.67
CA ARG A 60 4.15 7.65 3.91
C ARG A 60 4.21 9.16 3.65
N SER A 61 5.06 9.60 2.74
CA SER A 61 5.16 11.01 2.35
C SER A 61 3.86 11.50 1.69
N LEU A 62 3.29 10.69 0.78
CA LEU A 62 2.01 11.00 0.12
C LEU A 62 0.85 11.03 1.12
N ALA A 63 0.86 10.21 2.17
CA ALA A 63 -0.16 10.26 3.22
C ALA A 63 -0.20 11.63 3.91
N LEU A 64 0.95 12.23 4.19
CA LEU A 64 1.06 13.56 4.77
C LEU A 64 0.67 14.65 3.77
N GLU A 65 1.17 14.56 2.54
CA GLU A 65 0.92 15.55 1.49
C GLU A 65 -0.57 15.62 1.11
N LEU A 66 -1.25 14.46 1.04
CA LEU A 66 -2.63 14.36 0.55
C LEU A 66 -3.70 14.42 1.67
N ALA A 67 -3.28 14.44 2.93
CA ALA A 67 -4.21 14.56 4.06
C ALA A 67 -5.13 15.80 3.98
N PRO A 68 -4.65 16.99 3.57
CA PRO A 68 -5.52 18.16 3.40
C PRO A 68 -6.60 17.98 2.34
N ASP A 69 -6.38 17.10 1.36
CA ASP A 69 -7.34 16.76 0.31
C ASP A 69 -8.32 15.64 0.74
N GLY A 70 -8.20 15.13 1.97
CA GLY A 70 -8.99 14.01 2.47
C GLY A 70 -8.66 12.67 1.83
N ILE A 71 -7.51 12.55 1.13
CA ILE A 71 -7.07 11.33 0.48
C ILE A 71 -6.24 10.50 1.46
N ALA A 72 -6.65 9.27 1.70
CA ALA A 72 -5.93 8.33 2.56
C ALA A 72 -4.95 7.48 1.75
N VAL A 73 -3.73 7.31 2.26
CA VAL A 73 -2.68 6.52 1.61
C VAL A 73 -2.15 5.47 2.58
N GLY A 74 -1.98 4.23 2.11
CA GLY A 74 -1.40 3.14 2.90
C GLY A 74 -0.46 2.27 2.09
N ALA A 75 0.53 1.67 2.75
CA ALA A 75 1.43 0.67 2.19
C ALA A 75 1.09 -0.71 2.75
N TYR A 76 1.13 -1.74 1.91
CA TYR A 76 0.68 -3.07 2.28
C TYR A 76 1.66 -4.15 1.83
N HIS A 77 1.93 -5.11 2.72
CA HIS A 77 2.61 -6.35 2.38
C HIS A 77 1.57 -7.43 2.06
N PRO A 78 1.55 -7.96 0.83
CA PRO A 78 0.55 -8.92 0.39
C PRO A 78 0.74 -10.35 0.96
N GLY A 79 1.81 -10.58 1.74
CA GLY A 79 2.25 -11.91 2.11
C GLY A 79 3.23 -12.51 1.10
N TRP A 80 3.66 -13.75 1.36
CA TRP A 80 4.41 -14.56 0.38
C TRP A 80 3.40 -15.44 -0.36
N VAL A 81 3.05 -14.99 -1.56
CA VAL A 81 1.88 -15.47 -2.32
C VAL A 81 2.31 -16.44 -3.42
N GLN A 82 1.56 -17.51 -3.62
CA GLN A 82 1.73 -18.50 -4.68
C GLN A 82 1.43 -17.88 -6.05
N THR A 83 2.47 -17.31 -6.65
CA THR A 83 2.48 -16.67 -7.98
C THR A 83 3.75 -17.09 -8.71
N ASP A 84 3.91 -16.69 -9.97
CA ASP A 84 5.15 -16.93 -10.72
C ASP A 84 6.39 -16.39 -9.99
N MET A 85 6.24 -15.29 -9.27
CA MET A 85 7.32 -14.70 -8.47
C MET A 85 7.53 -15.41 -7.13
N GLY A 86 6.44 -15.82 -6.47
CA GLY A 86 6.49 -16.42 -5.12
C GLY A 86 6.87 -17.90 -5.14
N GLY A 87 6.57 -18.58 -6.23
CA GLY A 87 6.74 -20.03 -6.38
C GLY A 87 5.63 -20.84 -5.71
N ALA A 88 5.62 -22.15 -5.97
CA ALA A 88 4.62 -23.08 -5.44
C ALA A 88 4.74 -23.29 -3.92
N GLU A 89 5.92 -23.06 -3.36
CA GLU A 89 6.21 -23.21 -1.93
C GLU A 89 5.81 -21.97 -1.10
N ALA A 90 5.22 -20.95 -1.73
CA ALA A 90 4.78 -19.75 -1.02
C ALA A 90 3.67 -20.07 -0.01
N ALA A 91 3.66 -19.29 1.09
CA ALA A 91 2.90 -19.62 2.29
C ALA A 91 1.38 -19.49 2.13
N ILE A 92 0.90 -18.64 1.20
CA ILE A 92 -0.52 -18.32 1.05
C ILE A 92 -0.96 -18.32 -0.41
N THR A 93 -2.25 -18.53 -0.64
CA THR A 93 -2.85 -18.47 -1.97
C THR A 93 -3.07 -17.02 -2.44
N VAL A 94 -3.35 -16.86 -3.73
CA VAL A 94 -3.72 -15.55 -4.32
C VAL A 94 -5.03 -15.05 -3.71
N GLU A 95 -6.01 -15.94 -3.55
CA GLU A 95 -7.32 -15.64 -3.00
C GLU A 95 -7.21 -15.11 -1.56
N GLU A 96 -6.46 -15.81 -0.71
CA GLU A 96 -6.25 -15.42 0.69
C GLU A 96 -5.60 -14.03 0.78
N SER A 97 -4.55 -13.78 0.00
CA SER A 97 -3.90 -12.48 -0.06
C SER A 97 -4.85 -11.38 -0.54
N ALA A 98 -5.63 -11.64 -1.59
CA ALA A 98 -6.55 -10.67 -2.18
C ALA A 98 -7.70 -10.32 -1.23
N GLU A 99 -8.30 -11.30 -0.57
CA GLU A 99 -9.35 -11.08 0.42
C GLU A 99 -8.86 -10.22 1.59
N GLY A 100 -7.68 -10.55 2.13
CA GLY A 100 -7.07 -9.76 3.19
C GLY A 100 -6.79 -8.33 2.76
N LEU A 101 -6.19 -8.13 1.60
CA LEU A 101 -5.91 -6.79 1.07
C LEU A 101 -7.20 -5.99 0.83
N LEU A 102 -8.27 -6.59 0.32
CA LEU A 102 -9.56 -5.90 0.14
C LEU A 102 -10.11 -5.38 1.46
N GLN A 103 -10.01 -6.15 2.54
CA GLN A 103 -10.40 -5.70 3.88
C GLN A 103 -9.56 -4.51 4.34
N ARG A 104 -8.23 -4.53 4.10
CA ARG A 104 -7.35 -3.40 4.43
C ARG A 104 -7.68 -2.15 3.63
N PHE A 105 -7.92 -2.29 2.32
CA PHE A 105 -8.33 -1.17 1.48
C PHE A 105 -9.69 -0.59 1.89
N ALA A 106 -10.62 -1.43 2.33
CA ALA A 106 -11.88 -0.97 2.88
C ALA A 106 -11.69 -0.16 4.18
N ALA A 107 -10.83 -0.64 5.08
CA ALA A 107 -10.50 -0.01 6.36
C ALA A 107 -9.63 1.26 6.23
N LEU A 108 -8.93 1.44 5.10
CA LEU A 108 -8.10 2.62 4.87
C LEU A 108 -8.98 3.88 4.85
N GLY A 109 -8.61 4.86 5.66
CA GLY A 109 -9.30 6.14 5.78
C GLY A 109 -8.39 7.20 6.40
N PRO A 110 -8.89 8.43 6.64
CA PRO A 110 -8.07 9.51 7.22
C PRO A 110 -7.40 9.14 8.54
N ALA A 111 -8.08 8.38 9.40
CA ALA A 111 -7.54 7.95 10.69
C ALA A 111 -6.47 6.86 10.59
N THR A 112 -6.40 6.16 9.48
CA THR A 112 -5.42 5.08 9.22
C THR A 112 -4.47 5.42 8.08
N SER A 113 -4.47 6.66 7.62
CA SER A 113 -3.56 7.12 6.56
C SER A 113 -2.11 7.12 7.06
N GLY A 114 -1.20 6.63 6.23
CA GLY A 114 0.22 6.50 6.56
C GLY A 114 0.60 5.13 7.13
N VAL A 115 -0.32 4.18 7.21
CA VAL A 115 -0.05 2.82 7.70
C VAL A 115 0.91 2.05 6.78
N PHE A 116 1.70 1.16 7.39
CA PHE A 116 2.36 0.06 6.71
C PHE A 116 1.97 -1.23 7.42
N GLU A 117 1.21 -2.09 6.77
CA GLU A 117 0.65 -3.30 7.38
C GLU A 117 0.65 -4.51 6.43
N THR A 118 0.48 -5.69 7.01
CA THR A 118 0.29 -6.93 6.25
C THR A 118 -1.14 -7.01 5.69
N TYR A 119 -1.38 -7.98 4.79
CA TYR A 119 -2.72 -8.32 4.31
C TYR A 119 -3.68 -8.73 5.45
N GLN A 120 -3.17 -9.18 6.59
CA GLN A 120 -3.94 -9.53 7.80
C GLN A 120 -4.21 -8.33 8.71
N GLY A 121 -3.59 -7.18 8.46
CA GLY A 121 -3.73 -5.96 9.27
C GLY A 121 -2.75 -5.87 10.43
N GLU A 122 -1.69 -6.65 10.41
CA GLU A 122 -0.60 -6.51 11.38
C GLU A 122 0.27 -5.31 10.98
N GLU A 123 0.48 -4.40 11.93
CA GLU A 123 1.34 -3.25 11.71
C GLU A 123 2.78 -3.67 11.49
N MET A 124 3.42 -3.05 10.52
CA MET A 124 4.80 -3.32 10.15
C MET A 124 5.70 -2.11 10.44
N PRO A 125 6.91 -2.33 10.95
CA PRO A 125 7.87 -1.25 11.11
C PRO A 125 8.38 -0.77 9.74
N PHE A 126 8.63 0.52 9.63
CA PHE A 126 9.18 1.16 8.45
C PHE A 126 10.66 0.88 8.23
#